data_af4d1893d451ca92b18fbef6197a2902
#
_entry.id   af4d1893d451ca92b18fbef6197a2902
#
_cell.length_a   1.000
_cell.length_b   1.000
_cell.length_c   1.000
_cell.angle_alpha   90.00
_cell.angle_beta   90.00
_cell.angle_gamma   90.00
#
_symmetry.space_group_name_H-M   'P 1'
#
loop_
_entity.id
_entity.type
_entity.pdbx_description
1 polymer ?
#
loop_
_entity_poly.entity_id
_entity_poly.type
_entity_poly.pdbx_seq_one_letter_code
_entity_poly.pdbx_strand_id
1 'polypeptide(L)'
;DVRAQVTAMASYIMDKLGKKVTMIFPDYAFGYDHRDFFSAAAVKRGGTVLEKLAIPPTESSFTKYFARVPKDTEVLYHVMVGPGVLTFVKEMGEHFGKNRPQIFGFVDSLEGVDIASPGLEFLNGTYFWEAMPRYADAKDSAAAKAYRKAVGCNDSGANASDPKDISTFSHM
;
A
#
# COMPACT_ATOMS: atom_id res chain seq x y z
N ASP A 1 -4.55 -14.46 -6.24
CA ASP A 1 -5.07 -13.93 -7.50
C ASP A 1 -5.27 -12.41 -7.38
N VAL A 2 -4.49 -11.65 -8.12
CA VAL A 2 -4.49 -10.18 -8.15
C VAL A 2 -5.90 -9.62 -8.41
N ARG A 3 -6.65 -10.22 -9.32
CA ARG A 3 -8.02 -9.78 -9.63
C ARG A 3 -8.94 -9.80 -8.40
N ALA A 4 -8.90 -10.87 -7.62
CA ALA A 4 -9.74 -11.00 -6.44
C ALA A 4 -9.36 -9.97 -5.37
N GLN A 5 -8.06 -9.81 -5.12
CA GLN A 5 -7.54 -8.81 -4.18
C GLN A 5 -7.95 -7.39 -4.59
N VAL A 6 -7.67 -7.02 -5.83
CA VAL A 6 -7.97 -5.68 -6.35
C VAL A 6 -9.48 -5.40 -6.36
N THR A 7 -10.31 -6.40 -6.65
CA THR A 7 -11.77 -6.24 -6.58
C THR A 7 -12.24 -5.98 -5.14
N ALA A 8 -11.67 -6.67 -4.16
CA ALA A 8 -11.97 -6.44 -2.75
C ALA A 8 -11.53 -5.03 -2.30
N MET A 9 -10.31 -4.61 -2.66
CA MET A 9 -9.80 -3.26 -2.39
C MET A 9 -10.69 -2.18 -2.99
N ALA A 10 -11.03 -2.31 -4.29
CA ALA A 10 -11.91 -1.37 -4.97
C ALA A 10 -13.28 -1.28 -4.29
N SER A 11 -13.81 -2.41 -3.83
CA SER A 11 -15.06 -2.45 -3.09
C SER A 11 -14.98 -1.61 -1.81
N TYR A 12 -13.95 -1.84 -1.02
CA TYR A 12 -13.75 -1.11 0.23
C TYR A 12 -13.55 0.39 -0.02
N ILE A 13 -12.68 0.75 -0.97
CA ILE A 13 -12.40 2.15 -1.31
C ILE A 13 -13.69 2.85 -1.75
N MET A 14 -14.44 2.26 -2.68
CA MET A 14 -15.65 2.85 -3.21
C MET A 14 -16.78 2.96 -2.19
N ASP A 15 -16.88 2.02 -1.28
CA ASP A 15 -17.97 1.99 -0.30
C ASP A 15 -17.67 2.80 0.97
N LYS A 16 -16.38 3.03 1.29
CA LYS A 16 -15.97 3.58 2.59
C LYS A 16 -15.11 4.83 2.54
N LEU A 17 -14.34 5.03 1.48
CA LEU A 17 -13.32 6.08 1.47
C LEU A 17 -13.62 7.21 0.47
N GLY A 18 -14.06 6.89 -0.74
CA GLY A 18 -14.37 7.89 -1.75
C GLY A 18 -14.60 7.31 -3.13
N LYS A 19 -15.16 8.13 -4.02
CA LYS A 19 -15.53 7.73 -5.40
C LYS A 19 -14.59 8.26 -6.46
N LYS A 20 -13.79 9.27 -6.16
CA LYS A 20 -12.82 9.88 -7.08
C LYS A 20 -11.41 9.44 -6.72
N VAL A 21 -10.84 8.57 -7.53
CA VAL A 21 -9.56 7.93 -7.23
C VAL A 21 -8.50 8.33 -8.25
N THR A 22 -7.32 8.66 -7.77
CA THR A 22 -6.09 8.68 -8.57
C THR A 22 -5.26 7.46 -8.26
N MET A 23 -4.73 6.81 -9.30
CA MET A 23 -3.89 5.62 -9.16
C MET A 23 -2.44 5.94 -9.45
N ILE A 24 -1.53 5.41 -8.62
CA ILE A 24 -0.08 5.40 -8.86
C ILE A 24 0.41 3.95 -8.80
N PHE A 25 1.07 3.50 -9.84
CA PHE A 25 1.47 2.12 -9.99
C PHE A 25 2.78 1.99 -10.77
N PRO A 26 3.55 0.90 -10.57
CA PRO A 26 4.78 0.69 -11.33
C PRO A 26 4.49 0.36 -12.80
N ASP A 27 5.35 0.85 -13.68
CA ASP A 27 5.21 0.75 -15.15
C ASP A 27 5.66 -0.64 -15.68
N TYR A 28 4.96 -1.69 -15.20
CA TYR A 28 5.10 -3.08 -15.67
C TYR A 28 3.85 -3.91 -15.36
N ALA A 29 3.83 -5.18 -15.77
CA ALA A 29 2.65 -6.05 -15.75
C ALA A 29 1.85 -6.03 -14.44
N PHE A 30 2.51 -6.12 -13.29
CA PHE A 30 1.85 -6.05 -11.98
C PHE A 30 1.05 -4.76 -11.79
N GLY A 31 1.65 -3.61 -12.13
CA GLY A 31 0.98 -2.32 -12.05
C GLY A 31 -0.18 -2.19 -13.03
N TYR A 32 -0.03 -2.75 -14.22
CA TYR A 32 -1.11 -2.75 -15.22
C TYR A 32 -2.29 -3.61 -14.82
N ASP A 33 -2.06 -4.77 -14.21
CA ASP A 33 -3.12 -5.60 -13.66
C ASP A 33 -3.92 -4.86 -12.57
N HIS A 34 -3.23 -4.20 -11.65
CA HIS A 34 -3.87 -3.35 -10.65
C HIS A 34 -4.68 -2.23 -11.28
N ARG A 35 -4.11 -1.51 -12.24
CA ARG A 35 -4.79 -0.43 -12.98
C ARG A 35 -6.09 -0.90 -13.61
N ASP A 36 -6.04 -2.01 -14.32
CA ASP A 36 -7.16 -2.47 -15.16
C ASP A 36 -8.26 -3.09 -14.31
N PHE A 37 -7.91 -3.98 -13.38
CA PHE A 37 -8.89 -4.58 -12.49
C PHE A 37 -9.53 -3.56 -11.55
N PHE A 38 -8.74 -2.64 -11.00
CA PHE A 38 -9.27 -1.59 -10.14
C PHE A 38 -10.22 -0.67 -10.92
N SER A 39 -9.80 -0.20 -12.09
CA SER A 39 -10.63 0.71 -12.90
C SER A 39 -11.98 0.06 -13.25
N ALA A 40 -11.96 -1.21 -13.66
CA ALA A 40 -13.19 -1.94 -13.97
C ALA A 40 -14.09 -2.12 -12.75
N ALA A 41 -13.53 -2.43 -11.59
CA ALA A 41 -14.27 -2.62 -10.35
C ALA A 41 -14.82 -1.30 -9.79
N ALA A 42 -14.05 -0.20 -9.87
CA ALA A 42 -14.45 1.12 -9.44
C ALA A 42 -15.66 1.64 -10.24
N VAL A 43 -15.60 1.54 -11.57
CA VAL A 43 -16.72 1.96 -12.45
C VAL A 43 -18.00 1.18 -12.14
N LYS A 44 -17.93 -0.13 -11.91
CA LYS A 44 -19.08 -0.94 -11.53
C LYS A 44 -19.75 -0.49 -10.23
N ARG A 45 -19.00 0.23 -9.38
CA ARG A 45 -19.48 0.75 -8.08
C ARG A 45 -19.75 2.26 -8.11
N GLY A 46 -19.85 2.85 -9.30
CA GLY A 46 -20.14 4.27 -9.49
C GLY A 46 -18.99 5.19 -9.14
N GLY A 47 -17.75 4.67 -9.12
CA GLY A 47 -16.55 5.47 -8.94
C GLY A 47 -15.94 5.93 -10.25
N THR A 48 -15.00 6.86 -10.14
CA THR A 48 -14.25 7.43 -11.27
C THR A 48 -12.76 7.37 -10.95
N VAL A 49 -11.97 6.85 -11.88
CA VAL A 49 -10.51 6.97 -11.83
C VAL A 49 -10.11 8.21 -12.60
N LEU A 50 -9.68 9.25 -11.87
CA LEU A 50 -9.38 10.57 -12.40
C LEU A 50 -8.07 10.58 -13.19
N GLU A 51 -7.04 9.93 -12.64
CA GLU A 51 -5.71 9.89 -13.24
C GLU A 51 -5.07 8.51 -12.96
N LYS A 52 -4.20 8.07 -13.88
CA LYS A 52 -3.49 6.79 -13.84
C LYS A 52 -2.02 7.05 -14.11
N LEU A 53 -1.21 7.07 -13.07
CA LEU A 53 0.19 7.46 -13.10
C LEU A 53 1.08 6.23 -13.05
N ALA A 54 1.62 5.84 -14.20
CA ALA A 54 2.62 4.78 -14.28
C ALA A 54 4.01 5.33 -13.95
N ILE A 55 4.73 4.67 -13.05
CA ILE A 55 6.06 5.05 -12.60
C ILE A 55 7.08 4.02 -13.11
N PRO A 56 8.06 4.41 -13.92
CA PRO A 56 9.13 3.52 -14.35
C PRO A 56 9.88 2.91 -13.14
N PRO A 57 10.28 1.63 -13.21
CA PRO A 57 11.01 0.98 -12.11
C PRO A 57 12.37 1.63 -11.77
N THR A 58 12.92 2.40 -12.70
CA THR A 58 14.18 3.12 -12.52
C THR A 58 14.01 4.53 -11.95
N GLU A 59 12.78 4.93 -11.64
CA GLU A 59 12.51 6.26 -11.12
C GLU A 59 13.02 6.40 -9.68
N SER A 60 13.64 7.54 -9.41
CA SER A 60 14.23 7.85 -8.11
C SER A 60 13.67 9.12 -7.45
N SER A 61 12.78 9.86 -8.16
CA SER A 61 12.12 11.06 -7.64
C SER A 61 10.67 11.10 -8.10
N PHE A 62 9.75 11.33 -7.19
CA PHE A 62 8.33 11.08 -7.38
C PHE A 62 7.47 12.34 -7.35
N THR A 63 7.98 13.46 -6.89
CA THR A 63 7.24 14.74 -6.73
C THR A 63 6.52 15.18 -8.01
N LYS A 64 7.11 14.94 -9.19
CA LYS A 64 6.48 15.26 -10.49
C LYS A 64 5.19 14.47 -10.75
N TYR A 65 5.04 13.29 -10.18
CA TYR A 65 3.81 12.49 -10.28
C TYR A 65 2.75 13.01 -9.30
N PHE A 66 3.15 13.36 -8.09
CA PHE A 66 2.22 13.94 -7.12
C PHE A 66 1.64 15.27 -7.59
N ALA A 67 2.43 16.09 -8.29
CA ALA A 67 1.98 17.34 -8.91
C ALA A 67 0.87 17.13 -9.97
N ARG A 68 0.73 15.93 -10.51
CA ARG A 68 -0.31 15.57 -11.48
C ARG A 68 -1.60 15.05 -10.83
N VAL A 69 -1.59 14.81 -9.52
CA VAL A 69 -2.77 14.34 -8.82
C VAL A 69 -3.83 15.44 -8.83
N PRO A 70 -5.02 15.20 -9.41
CA PRO A 70 -6.08 16.20 -9.44
C PRO A 70 -6.51 16.62 -8.03
N LYS A 71 -6.83 17.90 -7.86
CA LYS A 71 -7.22 18.48 -6.55
C LYS A 71 -8.50 17.90 -5.97
N ASP A 72 -9.36 17.35 -6.80
CA ASP A 72 -10.61 16.72 -6.41
C ASP A 72 -10.47 15.19 -6.19
N THR A 73 -9.23 14.69 -6.15
CA THR A 73 -8.93 13.32 -5.76
C THR A 73 -9.35 13.09 -4.30
N GLU A 74 -10.26 12.17 -4.08
CA GLU A 74 -10.70 11.77 -2.73
C GLU A 74 -9.79 10.69 -2.16
N VAL A 75 -9.35 9.75 -3.00
CA VAL A 75 -8.47 8.66 -2.62
C VAL A 75 -7.29 8.55 -3.56
N LEU A 76 -6.09 8.51 -3.00
CA LEU A 76 -4.86 8.15 -3.71
C LEU A 76 -4.57 6.67 -3.47
N TYR A 77 -4.80 5.86 -4.49
CA TYR A 77 -4.49 4.43 -4.47
C TYR A 77 -3.13 4.17 -5.09
N HIS A 78 -2.19 3.62 -4.32
CA HIS A 78 -0.88 3.28 -4.85
C HIS A 78 -0.49 1.82 -4.59
N VAL A 79 0.26 1.26 -5.52
CA VAL A 79 0.81 -0.10 -5.45
C VAL A 79 2.32 -0.09 -5.68
N MET A 80 2.99 0.95 -5.20
CA MET A 80 4.43 1.09 -5.33
C MET A 80 5.15 0.07 -4.45
N VAL A 81 6.14 -0.60 -5.04
CA VAL A 81 6.97 -1.63 -4.41
C VAL A 81 8.43 -1.47 -4.86
N GLY A 82 9.34 -2.08 -4.13
CA GLY A 82 10.76 -2.12 -4.48
C GLY A 82 11.61 -1.05 -3.81
N PRO A 83 12.89 -0.93 -4.21
CA PRO A 83 13.89 -0.14 -3.45
C PRO A 83 13.58 1.35 -3.31
N GLY A 84 12.84 1.93 -4.25
CA GLY A 84 12.46 3.36 -4.25
C GLY A 84 11.27 3.69 -3.35
N VAL A 85 10.60 2.70 -2.77
CA VAL A 85 9.32 2.90 -2.08
C VAL A 85 9.43 3.83 -0.86
N LEU A 86 10.51 3.77 -0.11
CA LEU A 86 10.69 4.66 1.05
C LEU A 86 10.81 6.13 0.62
N THR A 87 11.55 6.40 -0.46
CA THR A 87 11.64 7.74 -1.05
C THR A 87 10.27 8.19 -1.55
N PHE A 88 9.55 7.32 -2.26
CA PHE A 88 8.18 7.59 -2.72
C PHE A 88 7.27 8.00 -1.56
N VAL A 89 7.28 7.24 -0.47
CA VAL A 89 6.45 7.51 0.70
C VAL A 89 6.83 8.83 1.37
N LYS A 90 8.11 9.12 1.53
CA LYS A 90 8.59 10.39 2.11
C LYS A 90 8.22 11.59 1.24
N GLU A 91 8.52 11.56 -0.05
CA GLU A 91 8.17 12.64 -0.98
C GLU A 91 6.65 12.85 -1.07
N MET A 92 5.85 11.79 -0.96
CA MET A 92 4.39 11.89 -0.88
C MET A 92 3.95 12.68 0.35
N GLY A 93 4.54 12.39 1.52
CA GLY A 93 4.28 13.13 2.75
C GLY A 93 4.69 14.59 2.68
N GLU A 94 5.86 14.87 2.11
CA GLU A 94 6.36 16.24 1.90
C GLU A 94 5.44 17.05 0.95
N HIS A 95 4.98 16.39 -0.13
CA HIS A 95 4.15 17.06 -1.14
C HIS A 95 2.73 17.38 -0.62
N PHE A 96 2.06 16.41 -0.02
CA PHE A 96 0.66 16.58 0.39
C PHE A 96 0.50 17.12 1.81
N GLY A 97 1.41 16.80 2.71
CA GLY A 97 1.33 17.20 4.10
C GLY A 97 0.00 16.80 4.75
N LYS A 98 -0.62 17.74 5.45
CA LYS A 98 -1.92 17.53 6.13
C LYS A 98 -3.13 17.58 5.18
N ASN A 99 -2.97 18.15 4.00
CA ASN A 99 -4.06 18.34 3.01
C ASN A 99 -4.10 17.20 1.97
N ARG A 100 -3.65 16.03 2.35
CA ARG A 100 -3.60 14.86 1.48
C ARG A 100 -4.99 14.27 1.20
N PRO A 101 -5.21 13.65 0.03
CA PRO A 101 -6.34 12.73 -0.15
C PRO A 101 -6.23 11.56 0.84
N GLN A 102 -7.29 10.79 1.00
CA GLN A 102 -7.19 9.52 1.72
C GLN A 102 -6.21 8.60 0.98
N ILE A 103 -5.17 8.12 1.66
CA ILE A 103 -4.19 7.21 1.06
C ILE A 103 -4.62 5.77 1.28
N PHE A 104 -4.60 5.00 0.21
CA PHE A 104 -4.78 3.57 0.23
C PHE A 104 -3.60 2.92 -0.50
N GLY A 105 -2.74 2.24 0.24
CA GLY A 105 -1.51 1.64 -0.25
C GLY A 105 -1.56 0.12 -0.28
N PHE A 106 -0.57 -0.45 -0.96
CA PHE A 106 -0.27 -1.87 -0.92
C PHE A 106 0.70 -2.15 0.23
N VAL A 107 0.52 -3.24 0.95
CA VAL A 107 1.30 -3.56 2.17
C VAL A 107 2.80 -3.59 1.91
N ASP A 108 3.22 -4.14 0.78
CA ASP A 108 4.63 -4.26 0.40
C ASP A 108 5.33 -2.89 0.29
N SER A 109 4.55 -1.82 0.16
CA SER A 109 5.07 -0.44 0.21
C SER A 109 5.65 -0.06 1.57
N LEU A 110 5.27 -0.75 2.63
CA LEU A 110 5.76 -0.50 4.00
C LEU A 110 6.51 -1.70 4.59
N GLU A 111 6.73 -2.74 3.80
CA GLU A 111 7.46 -3.91 4.25
C GLU A 111 8.91 -3.52 4.62
N GLY A 112 9.34 -3.90 5.82
CA GLY A 112 10.66 -3.53 6.33
C GLY A 112 10.84 -2.05 6.69
N VAL A 113 9.79 -1.23 6.55
CA VAL A 113 9.82 0.18 6.96
C VAL A 113 9.41 0.30 8.43
N ASP A 114 10.27 0.93 9.22
CA ASP A 114 9.88 1.38 10.56
C ASP A 114 8.95 2.60 10.42
N ILE A 115 7.65 2.37 10.51
CA ILE A 115 6.63 3.41 10.41
C ILE A 115 6.68 4.44 11.54
N ALA A 116 7.41 4.16 12.62
CA ALA A 116 7.69 5.12 13.68
C ALA A 116 8.87 6.05 13.34
N SER A 117 9.53 5.85 12.22
CA SER A 117 10.64 6.72 11.77
C SER A 117 10.17 8.16 11.57
N PRO A 118 10.98 9.15 11.95
CA PRO A 118 10.69 10.56 11.70
C PRO A 118 10.40 10.84 10.22
N GLY A 119 9.39 11.67 9.97
CA GLY A 119 8.97 12.05 8.62
C GLY A 119 7.91 11.12 8.02
N LEU A 120 7.45 10.10 8.75
CA LEU A 120 6.37 9.20 8.33
C LEU A 120 5.06 9.42 9.10
N GLU A 121 4.98 10.46 9.92
CA GLU A 121 3.80 10.79 10.73
C GLU A 121 2.54 11.02 9.88
N PHE A 122 2.73 11.44 8.62
CA PHE A 122 1.62 11.62 7.68
C PHE A 122 0.92 10.29 7.31
N LEU A 123 1.55 9.14 7.54
CA LEU A 123 0.93 7.83 7.34
C LEU A 123 -0.17 7.54 8.36
N ASN A 124 -0.22 8.29 9.45
CA ASN A 124 -1.26 8.11 10.45
C ASN A 124 -2.66 8.36 9.83
N GLY A 125 -3.55 7.38 9.96
CA GLY A 125 -4.88 7.40 9.34
C GLY A 125 -4.89 7.04 7.84
N THR A 126 -3.81 6.47 7.29
CA THR A 126 -3.82 5.84 5.97
C THR A 126 -4.26 4.38 6.05
N TYR A 127 -4.67 3.83 4.92
CA TYR A 127 -5.07 2.42 4.79
C TYR A 127 -4.06 1.68 3.93
N PHE A 128 -3.81 0.44 4.28
CA PHE A 128 -2.99 -0.46 3.49
C PHE A 128 -3.72 -1.79 3.34
N TRP A 129 -3.65 -2.33 2.13
CA TRP A 129 -4.16 -3.66 1.87
C TRP A 129 -3.13 -4.70 2.30
N GLU A 130 -3.61 -5.73 2.98
CA GLU A 130 -2.83 -6.90 3.34
C GLU A 130 -3.67 -8.16 3.12
N ALA A 131 -3.07 -9.20 2.52
CA ALA A 131 -3.76 -10.45 2.25
C ALA A 131 -4.00 -11.27 3.52
N MET A 132 -3.18 -11.06 4.54
CA MET A 132 -3.23 -11.74 5.84
C MET A 132 -2.88 -10.72 6.94
N PRO A 133 -3.44 -10.85 8.15
CA PRO A 133 -3.03 -10.03 9.28
C PRO A 133 -1.51 -10.11 9.48
N ARG A 134 -0.86 -8.98 9.63
CA ARG A 134 0.56 -8.95 9.96
C ARG A 134 0.78 -9.82 11.20
N TYR A 135 1.72 -10.75 11.11
CA TYR A 135 1.91 -11.70 12.21
C TYR A 135 2.36 -11.03 13.52
N ALA A 136 2.97 -9.85 13.44
CA ALA A 136 3.25 -9.00 14.61
C ALA A 136 1.96 -8.51 15.30
N ASP A 137 0.89 -8.33 14.53
CA ASP A 137 -0.40 -7.80 15.00
C ASP A 137 -1.42 -8.92 15.25
N ALA A 138 -1.22 -10.09 14.66
CA ALA A 138 -2.12 -11.25 14.76
C ALA A 138 -1.92 -11.99 16.08
N LYS A 139 -2.30 -11.34 17.17
CA LYS A 139 -1.95 -11.73 18.55
C LYS A 139 -2.30 -13.18 18.91
N ASP A 140 -3.37 -13.75 18.36
CA ASP A 140 -3.94 -15.00 18.90
C ASP A 140 -4.36 -16.03 17.84
N SER A 141 -4.08 -15.83 16.57
CA SER A 141 -4.36 -16.82 15.54
C SER A 141 -3.43 -18.03 15.71
N ALA A 142 -4.00 -19.23 15.73
CA ALA A 142 -3.23 -20.47 15.79
C ALA A 142 -2.24 -20.59 14.61
N ALA A 143 -2.66 -20.11 13.42
CA ALA A 143 -1.80 -20.08 12.24
C ALA A 143 -0.62 -19.12 12.41
N ALA A 144 -0.85 -17.92 12.95
CA ALA A 144 0.22 -16.95 13.19
C ALA A 144 1.22 -17.45 14.25
N LYS A 145 0.74 -18.11 15.30
CA LYS A 145 1.60 -18.76 16.32
C LYS A 145 2.45 -19.87 15.71
N ALA A 146 1.84 -20.73 14.90
CA ALA A 146 2.55 -21.82 14.22
C ALA A 146 3.62 -21.27 13.26
N TYR A 147 3.28 -20.25 12.51
CA TYR A 147 4.21 -19.57 11.60
C TYR A 147 5.39 -18.94 12.37
N ARG A 148 5.13 -18.11 13.39
CA ARG A 148 6.21 -17.54 14.23
C ARG A 148 7.15 -18.58 14.76
N LYS A 149 6.62 -19.69 15.26
CA LYS A 149 7.42 -20.80 15.72
C LYS A 149 8.28 -21.41 14.60
N ALA A 150 7.72 -21.58 13.42
CA ALA A 150 8.41 -22.18 12.27
C ALA A 150 9.56 -21.31 11.76
N VAL A 151 9.41 -19.97 11.76
CA VAL A 151 10.43 -19.02 11.30
C VAL A 151 11.36 -18.52 12.43
N GLY A 152 11.20 -19.01 13.65
CA GLY A 152 12.06 -18.66 14.78
C GLY A 152 11.77 -17.28 15.40
N CYS A 153 10.59 -16.71 15.18
CA CYS A 153 10.16 -15.49 15.83
C CYS A 153 9.74 -15.71 17.28
N ASN A 154 9.93 -14.68 18.11
CA ASN A 154 9.40 -14.67 19.47
C ASN A 154 7.88 -14.39 19.49
N ASP A 155 7.26 -14.42 20.68
CA ASP A 155 5.82 -14.18 20.85
C ASP A 155 5.36 -12.76 20.44
N SER A 156 6.27 -11.79 20.38
CA SER A 156 5.98 -10.44 19.87
C SER A 156 6.08 -10.34 18.36
N GLY A 157 6.43 -11.41 17.67
CA GLY A 157 6.58 -11.46 16.22
C GLY A 157 7.95 -11.01 15.70
N ALA A 158 8.87 -10.62 16.58
CA ALA A 158 10.23 -10.29 16.18
C ALA A 158 11.05 -11.56 15.96
N ASN A 159 11.85 -11.60 14.89
CA ASN A 159 12.84 -12.64 14.68
C ASN A 159 13.91 -12.55 15.76
N ALA A 160 14.22 -13.67 16.41
CA ALA A 160 15.25 -13.71 17.45
C ALA A 160 16.66 -13.41 16.91
N SER A 161 16.90 -13.69 15.63
CA SER A 161 18.19 -13.47 14.96
C SER A 161 18.27 -12.12 14.25
N ASP A 162 17.16 -11.61 13.75
CA ASP A 162 17.05 -10.30 13.10
C ASP A 162 15.65 -9.70 13.34
N PRO A 163 15.51 -8.81 14.32
CA PRO A 163 14.23 -8.15 14.62
C PRO A 163 13.68 -7.30 13.48
N LYS A 164 14.48 -7.01 12.45
CA LYS A 164 14.07 -6.22 11.29
C LYS A 164 13.51 -7.09 10.17
N ASP A 165 13.77 -8.39 10.19
CA ASP A 165 13.30 -9.34 9.18
C ASP A 165 11.88 -9.82 9.53
N ILE A 166 10.96 -8.88 9.57
CA ILE A 166 9.54 -9.18 9.82
C ILE A 166 8.77 -9.33 8.51
N SER A 167 9.49 -9.29 7.40
CA SER A 167 8.98 -8.75 6.18
C SER A 167 8.17 -9.66 5.27
N THR A 168 8.14 -10.96 5.43
CA THR A 168 7.77 -11.78 4.27
C THR A 168 6.53 -12.64 4.42
N PHE A 169 5.71 -12.37 5.42
CA PHE A 169 4.52 -13.20 5.64
C PHE A 169 3.45 -13.06 4.55
N SER A 170 3.36 -11.92 3.90
CA SER A 170 2.36 -11.68 2.86
C SER A 170 2.64 -12.41 1.55
N HIS A 171 3.85 -12.94 1.37
CA HIS A 171 4.29 -13.59 0.14
C HIS A 171 4.30 -15.13 0.19
N MET A 172 4.02 -15.71 1.32
CA MET A 172 3.85 -17.16 1.47
C MET A 172 2.40 -17.55 1.47
#